data_7d0602225854c460d0e63136c8a77e7f
#
_entry.id   7d0602225854c460d0e63136c8a77e7f
#
_cell.length_a   1.000
_cell.length_b   1.000
_cell.length_c   1.000
_cell.angle_alpha   90.00
_cell.angle_beta   90.00
_cell.angle_gamma   90.00
#
_symmetry.space_group_name_H-M   'P 1'
#
loop_
_entity.id
_entity.type
_entity.pdbx_description
1 polymer ?
#
loop_
_entity_poly.entity_id
_entity_poly.type
_entity_poly.pdbx_seq_one_letter_code
_entity_poly.pdbx_strand_id
1 'polypeptide(L)'
;APADAIDTARSSDHRIMLRYSKFDPMMAVPEVPGTLHSAADTQLWIVQFHGAPTDEDRAAVKESGGRILGALPYDAQIVHMTAATATAVSVLRQVRWVGPYEPAYRLEAELLTEHLSGAEVPVRQYNIVMADKRTEKKALEGKILAIGGKVIAREMESLLFTVELTGAQLLMAARF
;
A
#
# COMPACT_ATOMS: atom_id res chain seq x y z
N ALA A 1 12.59 19.39 -28.24
CA ALA A 1 12.18 18.18 -28.95
C ALA A 1 12.46 16.84 -28.24
N PRO A 2 13.66 16.52 -27.60
CA PRO A 2 13.78 15.25 -26.87
C PRO A 2 13.09 15.22 -25.52
N ALA A 3 12.89 16.36 -24.85
CA ALA A 3 12.22 16.43 -23.55
C ALA A 3 10.73 16.10 -23.65
N ASP A 4 10.05 16.61 -24.68
CA ASP A 4 8.63 16.39 -24.90
C ASP A 4 8.31 14.91 -25.22
N ALA A 5 9.21 14.22 -25.91
CA ALA A 5 9.05 12.80 -26.21
C ALA A 5 9.21 11.90 -24.96
N ILE A 6 10.07 12.30 -24.03
CA ILE A 6 10.27 11.58 -22.76
C ILE A 6 9.08 11.79 -21.83
N ASP A 7 8.53 12.99 -21.77
CA ASP A 7 7.33 13.29 -20.97
C ASP A 7 6.09 12.59 -21.54
N THR A 8 5.92 12.56 -22.86
CA THR A 8 4.81 11.85 -23.51
C THR A 8 4.92 10.33 -23.29
N ALA A 9 6.14 9.78 -23.34
CA ALA A 9 6.37 8.36 -23.07
C ALA A 9 6.13 8.00 -21.58
N ARG A 10 6.44 8.92 -20.64
CA ARG A 10 6.14 8.74 -19.21
C ARG A 10 4.63 8.83 -18.93
N SER A 11 3.92 9.75 -19.59
CA SER A 11 2.49 9.91 -19.38
C SER A 11 1.65 8.78 -20.01
N SER A 12 2.23 7.93 -20.86
CA SER A 12 1.57 6.78 -21.47
C SER A 12 1.71 5.47 -20.70
N ASP A 13 2.57 5.40 -19.66
CA ASP A 13 2.69 4.20 -18.84
C ASP A 13 1.70 4.27 -17.66
N HIS A 14 0.56 3.59 -17.83
CA HIS A 14 -0.51 3.54 -16.83
C HIS A 14 -0.40 2.37 -15.85
N ARG A 15 0.78 1.77 -15.75
CA ARG A 15 1.00 0.63 -14.85
C ARG A 15 1.26 1.10 -13.42
N ILE A 16 0.53 0.55 -12.48
CA ILE A 16 0.85 0.68 -11.05
C ILE A 16 2.11 -0.13 -10.78
N MET A 17 3.11 0.49 -10.17
CA MET A 17 4.33 -0.19 -9.74
C MET A 17 4.33 -0.39 -8.24
N LEU A 18 4.24 -1.64 -7.85
CA LEU A 18 4.46 -2.12 -6.49
C LEU A 18 5.78 -2.90 -6.46
N ARG A 19 6.35 -3.11 -5.29
CA ARG A 19 7.54 -3.97 -5.14
C ARG A 19 7.29 -5.40 -5.64
N TYR A 20 6.09 -5.87 -5.38
CA TYR A 20 5.62 -7.21 -5.71
C TYR A 20 5.20 -7.37 -7.17
N SER A 21 4.58 -6.36 -7.78
CA SER A 21 3.95 -6.48 -9.10
C SER A 21 3.90 -5.16 -9.86
N LYS A 22 3.87 -5.26 -11.17
CA LYS A 22 3.64 -4.14 -12.08
C LYS A 22 2.48 -4.48 -13.00
N PHE A 23 1.39 -3.73 -12.96
CA PHE A 23 0.17 -4.03 -13.71
C PHE A 23 -0.60 -2.78 -14.10
N ASP A 24 -1.31 -2.83 -15.22
CA ASP A 24 -2.34 -1.84 -15.56
C ASP A 24 -3.69 -2.33 -15.01
N PRO A 25 -4.28 -1.63 -14.03
CA PRO A 25 -5.50 -2.10 -13.38
C PRO A 25 -6.74 -2.11 -14.30
N MET A 26 -6.69 -1.41 -15.44
CA MET A 26 -7.76 -1.45 -16.43
C MET A 26 -7.64 -2.66 -17.36
N MET A 27 -6.49 -3.33 -17.38
CA MET A 27 -6.27 -4.54 -18.17
C MET A 27 -6.42 -5.80 -17.30
N ALA A 28 -5.71 -5.85 -16.19
CA ALA A 28 -5.78 -6.95 -15.23
C ALA A 28 -5.23 -6.52 -13.88
N VAL A 29 -5.92 -6.87 -12.80
CA VAL A 29 -5.40 -6.75 -11.43
C VAL A 29 -4.76 -8.09 -11.05
N PRO A 30 -3.56 -8.11 -10.48
CA PRO A 30 -2.91 -9.35 -10.06
C PRO A 30 -3.79 -10.15 -9.09
N GLU A 31 -3.82 -11.45 -9.29
CA GLU A 31 -4.47 -12.34 -8.34
C GLU A 31 -3.70 -12.32 -7.00
N VAL A 32 -4.41 -12.12 -5.92
CA VAL A 32 -3.86 -12.05 -4.56
C VAL A 32 -4.28 -13.31 -3.81
N PRO A 33 -3.38 -13.97 -3.06
CA PRO A 33 -3.74 -15.10 -2.22
C PRO A 33 -4.87 -14.75 -1.26
N GLY A 34 -5.86 -15.64 -1.09
CA GLY A 34 -7.08 -15.37 -0.32
C GLY A 34 -6.84 -14.87 1.10
N THR A 35 -5.77 -15.36 1.76
CA THR A 35 -5.38 -14.92 3.11
C THR A 35 -4.79 -13.50 3.15
N LEU A 36 -4.41 -12.94 2.00
CA LEU A 36 -3.78 -11.63 1.84
C LEU A 36 -4.66 -10.65 1.07
N HIS A 37 -5.95 -10.93 0.91
CA HIS A 37 -6.93 -9.95 0.49
C HIS A 37 -7.26 -8.97 1.62
N SER A 38 -7.57 -7.75 1.24
CA SER A 38 -8.09 -6.73 2.14
C SER A 38 -9.45 -7.16 2.70
N ALA A 39 -9.69 -6.85 3.96
CA ALA A 39 -11.02 -6.99 4.55
C ALA A 39 -11.98 -5.93 3.99
N ALA A 40 -13.29 -6.17 4.12
CA ALA A 40 -14.31 -5.24 3.62
C ALA A 40 -14.26 -3.84 4.26
N ASP A 41 -13.67 -3.75 5.45
CA ASP A 41 -13.48 -2.51 6.21
C ASP A 41 -12.08 -1.90 6.01
N THR A 42 -11.33 -2.34 4.98
CA THR A 42 -10.01 -1.78 4.69
C THR A 42 -10.06 -0.27 4.54
N GLN A 43 -9.04 0.41 5.04
CA GLN A 43 -8.90 1.85 4.95
C GLN A 43 -7.70 2.28 4.09
N LEU A 44 -6.96 1.33 3.51
CA LEU A 44 -5.84 1.64 2.63
C LEU A 44 -6.19 1.31 1.19
N TRP A 45 -6.04 2.31 0.34
CA TRP A 45 -6.45 2.27 -1.06
C TRP A 45 -5.36 2.83 -1.97
N ILE A 46 -5.33 2.37 -3.20
CA ILE A 46 -4.56 2.98 -4.28
C ILE A 46 -5.52 3.80 -5.12
N VAL A 47 -5.16 5.05 -5.36
CA VAL A 47 -5.84 5.95 -6.31
C VAL A 47 -4.87 6.23 -7.44
N GLN A 48 -5.24 5.87 -8.67
CA GLN A 48 -4.49 6.20 -9.88
C GLN A 48 -5.21 7.31 -10.65
N PHE A 49 -4.44 8.29 -11.09
CA PHE A 49 -4.93 9.41 -11.90
C PHE A 49 -4.69 9.14 -13.39
N HIS A 50 -5.35 9.90 -14.26
CA HIS A 50 -5.12 9.83 -15.71
C HIS A 50 -3.76 10.39 -16.14
N GLY A 51 -3.09 11.15 -15.28
CA GLY A 51 -1.77 11.73 -15.47
C GLY A 51 -1.21 12.21 -14.14
N ALA A 52 -0.08 12.88 -14.15
CA ALA A 52 0.56 13.38 -12.93
C ALA A 52 -0.42 14.25 -12.13
N PRO A 53 -0.76 13.85 -10.88
CA PRO A 53 -1.79 14.55 -10.12
C PRO A 53 -1.34 15.97 -9.76
N THR A 54 -2.18 16.93 -10.06
CA THR A 54 -2.01 18.32 -9.67
C THR A 54 -2.37 18.55 -8.19
N ASP A 55 -2.15 19.74 -7.68
CA ASP A 55 -2.61 20.09 -6.32
C ASP A 55 -4.14 20.11 -6.22
N GLU A 56 -4.84 20.48 -7.30
CA GLU A 56 -6.30 20.44 -7.38
C GLU A 56 -6.83 18.99 -7.33
N ASP A 57 -6.17 18.08 -8.02
CA ASP A 57 -6.54 16.67 -8.01
C ASP A 57 -6.39 16.07 -6.60
N ARG A 58 -5.28 16.41 -5.92
CA ARG A 58 -5.05 16.02 -4.53
C ARG A 58 -6.05 16.67 -3.57
N ALA A 59 -6.42 17.92 -3.80
CA ALA A 59 -7.43 18.62 -3.01
C ALA A 59 -8.80 17.94 -3.14
N ALA A 60 -9.23 17.57 -4.35
CA ALA A 60 -10.50 16.89 -4.58
C ALA A 60 -10.59 15.53 -3.84
N VAL A 61 -9.48 14.75 -3.79
CA VAL A 61 -9.43 13.52 -2.98
C VAL A 61 -9.58 13.83 -1.49
N LYS A 62 -8.93 14.89 -0.99
CA LYS A 62 -9.02 15.31 0.42
C LYS A 62 -10.43 15.80 0.77
N GLU A 63 -11.04 16.60 -0.09
CA GLU A 63 -12.41 17.09 0.08
C GLU A 63 -13.44 15.97 0.10
N SER A 64 -13.18 14.88 -0.63
CA SER A 64 -13.98 13.67 -0.57
C SER A 64 -13.79 12.86 0.72
N GLY A 65 -12.86 13.26 1.60
CA GLY A 65 -12.56 12.60 2.87
C GLY A 65 -11.36 11.64 2.81
N GLY A 66 -10.60 11.61 1.71
CA GLY A 66 -9.38 10.83 1.58
C GLY A 66 -8.18 11.54 2.20
N ARG A 67 -7.30 10.80 2.85
CA ARG A 67 -6.02 11.29 3.38
C ARG A 67 -4.87 10.63 2.63
N ILE A 68 -4.16 11.41 1.83
CA ILE A 68 -3.03 10.94 1.02
C ILE A 68 -1.86 10.62 1.95
N LEU A 69 -1.32 9.41 1.86
CA LEU A 69 -0.20 8.93 2.67
C LEU A 69 1.13 8.98 1.93
N GLY A 70 1.13 8.68 0.63
CA GLY A 70 2.34 8.65 -0.17
C GLY A 70 2.07 8.51 -1.66
N ALA A 71 3.10 8.75 -2.46
CA ALA A 71 3.05 8.57 -3.90
C ALA A 71 3.55 7.18 -4.29
N LEU A 72 2.95 6.62 -5.31
CA LEU A 72 3.44 5.47 -6.07
C LEU A 72 3.86 5.93 -7.47
N PRO A 73 4.83 5.26 -8.10
CA PRO A 73 5.18 5.56 -9.48
C PRO A 73 3.98 5.48 -10.43
N TYR A 74 4.07 6.24 -11.54
CA TYR A 74 3.05 6.29 -12.61
C TYR A 74 1.67 6.75 -12.12
N ASP A 75 1.65 7.98 -11.59
CA ASP A 75 0.44 8.75 -11.28
C ASP A 75 -0.50 8.12 -10.26
N ALA A 76 0.04 7.30 -9.36
CA ALA A 76 -0.75 6.68 -8.30
C ALA A 76 -0.36 7.18 -6.90
N GLN A 77 -1.29 7.05 -5.96
CA GLN A 77 -1.12 7.44 -4.56
C GLN A 77 -1.73 6.41 -3.63
N ILE A 78 -1.11 6.23 -2.46
CA ILE A 78 -1.71 5.50 -1.34
C ILE A 78 -2.55 6.47 -0.54
N VAL A 79 -3.82 6.12 -0.34
CA VAL A 79 -4.81 6.97 0.34
C VAL A 79 -5.48 6.20 1.47
N HIS A 80 -5.55 6.82 2.63
CA HIS A 80 -6.34 6.32 3.75
C HIS A 80 -7.76 6.88 3.63
N MET A 81 -8.75 6.02 3.47
CA MET A 81 -10.16 6.38 3.33
C MET A 81 -11.07 5.19 3.58
N THR A 82 -12.34 5.45 3.85
CA THR A 82 -13.37 4.39 3.96
C THR A 82 -13.77 3.86 2.58
N ALA A 83 -14.42 2.71 2.52
CA ALA A 83 -14.95 2.16 1.27
C ALA A 83 -15.98 3.12 0.62
N ALA A 84 -16.79 3.81 1.40
CA ALA A 84 -17.73 4.82 0.90
C ALA A 84 -17.00 6.00 0.26
N THR A 85 -15.93 6.49 0.90
CA THR A 85 -15.06 7.53 0.33
C THR A 85 -14.36 7.05 -0.94
N ALA A 86 -13.88 5.79 -0.96
CA ALA A 86 -13.26 5.20 -2.16
C ALA A 86 -14.22 5.19 -3.35
N THR A 87 -15.49 4.86 -3.13
CA THR A 87 -16.53 4.96 -4.16
C THR A 87 -16.72 6.40 -4.63
N ALA A 88 -16.76 7.39 -3.72
CA ALA A 88 -16.87 8.80 -4.11
C ALA A 88 -15.65 9.29 -4.89
N VAL A 89 -14.44 8.89 -4.50
CA VAL A 89 -13.20 9.22 -5.19
C VAL A 89 -13.12 8.57 -6.58
N SER A 90 -13.64 7.35 -6.73
CA SER A 90 -13.56 6.61 -8.01
C SER A 90 -14.33 7.26 -9.17
N VAL A 91 -15.28 8.14 -8.87
CA VAL A 91 -16.07 8.85 -9.90
C VAL A 91 -15.55 10.25 -10.19
N LEU A 92 -14.47 10.69 -9.55
CA LEU A 92 -13.82 11.96 -9.85
C LEU A 92 -13.20 11.91 -11.25
N ARG A 93 -13.41 12.97 -12.04
CA ARG A 93 -13.00 13.04 -13.45
C ARG A 93 -11.52 12.76 -13.70
N GLN A 94 -10.66 13.17 -12.77
CA GLN A 94 -9.20 13.02 -12.85
C GLN A 94 -8.72 11.63 -12.42
N VAL A 95 -9.57 10.85 -11.77
CA VAL A 95 -9.24 9.52 -11.26
C VAL A 95 -9.47 8.48 -12.35
N ARG A 96 -8.45 7.68 -12.64
CA ARG A 96 -8.50 6.60 -13.60
C ARG A 96 -8.97 5.28 -12.98
N TRP A 97 -8.51 5.01 -11.74
CA TRP A 97 -8.82 3.78 -11.03
C TRP A 97 -8.66 3.93 -9.52
N VAL A 98 -9.48 3.21 -8.78
CA VAL A 98 -9.37 3.05 -7.32
C VAL A 98 -9.47 1.57 -6.97
N GLY A 99 -8.55 1.08 -6.18
CA GLY A 99 -8.59 -0.29 -5.67
C GLY A 99 -7.93 -0.43 -4.30
N PRO A 100 -8.18 -1.51 -3.57
CA PRO A 100 -7.60 -1.72 -2.26
C PRO A 100 -6.09 -1.85 -2.34
N TYR A 101 -5.38 -1.30 -1.35
CA TYR A 101 -3.96 -1.57 -1.14
C TYR A 101 -3.84 -2.88 -0.36
N GLU A 102 -3.85 -3.98 -1.11
CA GLU A 102 -3.93 -5.34 -0.55
C GLU A 102 -2.78 -5.64 0.44
N PRO A 103 -3.00 -6.43 1.49
CA PRO A 103 -1.94 -6.89 2.37
C PRO A 103 -0.75 -7.54 1.62
N ALA A 104 -1.01 -8.29 0.54
CA ALA A 104 0.03 -8.84 -0.31
C ALA A 104 0.96 -7.77 -0.89
N TYR A 105 0.44 -6.59 -1.21
CA TYR A 105 1.20 -5.48 -1.80
C TYR A 105 2.16 -4.80 -0.81
N ARG A 106 2.02 -5.09 0.48
CA ARG A 106 2.85 -4.54 1.57
C ARG A 106 4.06 -5.41 1.91
N LEU A 107 4.13 -6.62 1.34
CA LEU A 107 5.24 -7.54 1.51
C LEU A 107 6.29 -7.35 0.41
N GLU A 108 7.55 -7.59 0.75
CA GLU A 108 8.60 -7.77 -0.26
C GLU A 108 8.32 -9.02 -1.08
N ALA A 109 8.70 -9.00 -2.37
CA ALA A 109 8.41 -10.10 -3.30
C ALA A 109 8.95 -11.45 -2.83
N GLU A 110 10.14 -11.44 -2.23
CA GLU A 110 10.79 -12.65 -1.70
C GLU A 110 10.00 -13.24 -0.54
N LEU A 111 9.48 -12.42 0.38
CA LEU A 111 8.67 -12.85 1.52
C LEU A 111 7.35 -13.47 1.06
N LEU A 112 6.72 -12.87 0.07
CA LEU A 112 5.50 -13.40 -0.51
C LEU A 112 5.75 -14.73 -1.22
N THR A 113 6.81 -14.83 -2.02
CA THR A 113 7.22 -16.05 -2.73
C THR A 113 7.53 -17.17 -1.73
N GLU A 114 8.28 -16.88 -0.68
CA GLU A 114 8.60 -17.86 0.37
C GLU A 114 7.33 -18.39 1.04
N HIS A 115 6.40 -17.48 1.38
CA HIS A 115 5.11 -17.91 1.95
C HIS A 115 4.30 -18.79 0.99
N LEU A 116 4.23 -18.42 -0.29
CA LEU A 116 3.48 -19.18 -1.30
C LEU A 116 4.10 -20.53 -1.62
N SER A 117 5.41 -20.72 -1.36
CA SER A 117 6.07 -22.02 -1.53
C SER A 117 5.63 -23.08 -0.53
N GLY A 118 4.91 -22.69 0.54
CA GLY A 118 4.53 -23.57 1.63
C GLY A 118 5.69 -23.97 2.56
N ALA A 119 6.86 -23.35 2.40
CA ALA A 119 8.00 -23.59 3.28
C ALA A 119 7.73 -23.03 4.68
N GLU A 120 8.22 -23.71 5.69
CA GLU A 120 8.18 -23.21 7.06
C GLU A 120 9.13 -22.00 7.18
N VAL A 121 8.57 -20.84 7.49
CA VAL A 121 9.33 -19.62 7.67
C VAL A 121 9.74 -19.50 9.14
N PRO A 122 11.04 -19.56 9.45
CA PRO A 122 11.52 -19.45 10.83
C PRO A 122 11.21 -18.04 11.38
N VAL A 123 11.28 -17.92 12.70
CA VAL A 123 11.20 -16.61 13.37
C VAL A 123 12.34 -15.72 12.89
N ARG A 124 12.01 -14.52 12.43
CA ARG A 124 12.97 -13.52 11.92
C ARG A 124 12.62 -12.12 12.38
N GLN A 125 13.60 -11.23 12.25
CA GLN A 125 13.36 -9.80 12.41
C GLN A 125 12.93 -9.19 11.07
N TYR A 126 11.91 -8.33 11.16
CA TYR A 126 11.36 -7.59 10.02
C TYR A 126 11.34 -6.10 10.34
N ASN A 127 11.61 -5.30 9.32
CA ASN A 127 11.41 -3.87 9.38
C ASN A 127 10.07 -3.51 8.75
N ILE A 128 9.18 -2.93 9.54
CA ILE A 128 7.90 -2.39 9.09
C ILE A 128 8.10 -0.90 8.84
N VAL A 129 7.79 -0.44 7.64
CA VAL A 129 7.72 0.99 7.31
C VAL A 129 6.26 1.43 7.49
N MET A 130 6.04 2.35 8.41
CA MET A 130 4.70 2.89 8.64
C MET A 130 4.29 3.82 7.50
N ALA A 131 3.08 3.66 6.99
CA ALA A 131 2.53 4.51 5.92
C ALA A 131 2.17 5.92 6.42
N ASP A 132 1.97 6.10 7.71
CA ASP A 132 1.53 7.34 8.33
C ASP A 132 2.37 7.69 9.57
N LYS A 133 1.79 8.47 10.45
CA LYS A 133 2.47 9.20 11.53
C LYS A 133 3.19 8.30 12.54
N ARG A 134 4.33 8.78 13.00
CA ARG A 134 5.09 8.24 14.14
C ARG A 134 4.24 8.05 15.41
N THR A 135 3.19 8.85 15.57
CA THR A 135 2.27 8.78 16.71
C THR A 135 1.47 7.48 16.77
N GLU A 136 1.33 6.76 15.66
CA GLU A 136 0.60 5.49 15.58
C GLU A 136 1.45 4.27 15.95
N LYS A 137 2.75 4.45 16.23
CA LYS A 137 3.64 3.35 16.62
C LYS A 137 3.15 2.58 17.83
N LYS A 138 2.58 3.26 18.82
CA LYS A 138 2.03 2.62 20.01
C LYS A 138 0.83 1.72 19.68
N ALA A 139 -0.02 2.14 18.74
CA ALA A 139 -1.14 1.34 18.29
C ALA A 139 -0.66 0.10 17.51
N LEU A 140 0.32 0.27 16.62
CA LEU A 140 0.93 -0.84 15.89
C LEU A 140 1.62 -1.82 16.86
N GLU A 141 2.34 -1.33 17.85
CA GLU A 141 2.94 -2.18 18.90
C GLU A 141 1.89 -3.05 19.59
N GLY A 142 0.76 -2.47 20.00
CA GLY A 142 -0.34 -3.21 20.62
C GLY A 142 -0.85 -4.33 19.70
N LYS A 143 -0.99 -4.07 18.41
CA LYS A 143 -1.40 -5.07 17.41
C LYS A 143 -0.36 -6.18 17.25
N ILE A 144 0.93 -5.84 17.17
CA ILE A 144 2.04 -6.81 17.07
C ILE A 144 2.08 -7.72 18.30
N LEU A 145 1.97 -7.14 19.50
CA LEU A 145 1.94 -7.92 20.74
C LEU A 145 0.71 -8.82 20.83
N ALA A 146 -0.45 -8.34 20.37
CA ALA A 146 -1.70 -9.12 20.36
C ALA A 146 -1.65 -10.37 19.49
N ILE A 147 -0.86 -10.36 18.40
CA ILE A 147 -0.63 -11.55 17.56
C ILE A 147 0.54 -12.42 18.08
N GLY A 148 1.11 -12.11 19.23
CA GLY A 148 2.23 -12.84 19.82
C GLY A 148 3.60 -12.49 19.22
N GLY A 149 3.69 -11.43 18.44
CA GLY A 149 4.96 -10.90 17.93
C GLY A 149 5.75 -10.15 19.01
N LYS A 150 7.02 -9.87 18.74
CA LYS A 150 7.90 -9.15 19.65
C LYS A 150 8.40 -7.87 19.00
N VAL A 151 8.35 -6.77 19.74
CA VAL A 151 8.91 -5.49 19.32
C VAL A 151 10.38 -5.42 19.73
N ILE A 152 11.27 -5.24 18.77
CA ILE A 152 12.73 -5.19 18.96
C ILE A 152 13.20 -3.73 19.09
N ALA A 153 12.77 -2.87 18.15
CA ALA A 153 13.14 -1.47 18.17
C ALA A 153 12.02 -0.56 17.64
N ARG A 154 11.93 0.60 18.25
CA ARG A 154 11.06 1.71 17.85
C ARG A 154 11.93 2.95 17.68
N GLU A 155 12.30 3.25 16.46
CA GLU A 155 13.01 4.50 16.21
C GLU A 155 12.02 5.67 16.22
N MET A 156 12.05 6.46 17.28
CA MET A 156 11.07 7.52 17.52
C MET A 156 11.08 8.60 16.42
N GLU A 157 12.23 8.83 15.81
CA GLU A 157 12.42 9.86 14.78
C GLU A 157 12.16 9.38 13.34
N SER A 158 12.04 8.06 13.12
CA SER A 158 11.81 7.47 11.81
C SER A 158 10.41 6.83 11.69
N LEU A 159 10.06 6.39 10.50
CA LEU A 159 8.87 5.55 10.26
C LEU A 159 9.16 4.05 10.43
N LEU A 160 10.39 3.68 10.79
CA LEU A 160 10.79 2.30 10.98
C LEU A 160 10.32 1.74 12.33
N PHE A 161 9.92 0.47 12.27
CA PHE A 161 9.49 -0.31 13.40
C PHE A 161 10.00 -1.74 13.24
N THR A 162 10.98 -2.15 14.07
CA THR A 162 11.59 -3.49 13.95
C THR A 162 10.88 -4.47 14.88
N VAL A 163 10.45 -5.60 14.32
CA VAL A 163 9.72 -6.65 15.02
C VAL A 163 10.34 -8.02 14.75
N GLU A 164 10.08 -8.97 15.66
CA GLU A 164 10.41 -10.37 15.48
C GLU A 164 9.10 -11.16 15.36
N LEU A 165 8.92 -11.86 14.25
CA LEU A 165 7.69 -12.55 13.89
C LEU A 165 7.97 -13.93 13.29
N THR A 166 7.03 -14.85 13.49
CA THR A 166 6.90 -16.05 12.67
C THR A 166 6.31 -15.70 11.29
N GLY A 167 6.38 -16.61 10.31
CA GLY A 167 5.74 -16.43 9.01
C GLY A 167 4.24 -16.17 9.12
N ALA A 168 3.52 -16.89 10.00
CA ALA A 168 2.09 -16.66 10.21
C ALA A 168 1.80 -15.26 10.80
N GLN A 169 2.61 -14.83 11.78
CA GLN A 169 2.48 -13.50 12.37
C GLN A 169 2.81 -12.38 11.37
N LEU A 170 3.76 -12.60 10.44
CA LEU A 170 4.07 -11.65 9.37
C LEU A 170 2.84 -11.40 8.48
N LEU A 171 2.11 -12.45 8.10
CA LEU A 171 0.89 -12.31 7.29
C LEU A 171 -0.23 -11.60 8.05
N MET A 172 -0.36 -11.83 9.35
CA MET A 172 -1.29 -11.06 10.19
C MET A 172 -0.88 -9.59 10.25
N ALA A 173 0.42 -9.31 10.46
CA ALA A 173 0.94 -7.95 10.53
C ALA A 173 0.75 -7.17 9.22
N ALA A 174 0.85 -7.83 8.06
CA ALA A 174 0.60 -7.23 6.76
C ALA A 174 -0.84 -6.71 6.58
N ARG A 175 -1.77 -7.11 7.43
CA ARG A 175 -3.19 -6.70 7.40
C ARG A 175 -3.49 -5.44 8.23
N PHE A 176 -2.54 -4.96 9.03
CA PHE A 176 -2.71 -3.82 9.96
C PHE A 176 -2.70 -2.44 9.28
#